data_195ebd06b874074c063ff9837cebb728
#
_entry.id   195ebd06b874074c063ff9837cebb728
#
_cell.length_a   1.000
_cell.length_b   1.000
_cell.length_c   1.000
_cell.angle_alpha   90.00
_cell.angle_beta   90.00
_cell.angle_gamma   90.00
#
_symmetry.space_group_name_H-M   'P 1'
#
loop_
_entity.id
_entity.type
_entity.pdbx_description
1 polymer ?
#
loop_
_entity_poly.entity_id
_entity_poly.type
_entity_poly.pdbx_seq_one_letter_code
_entity_poly.pdbx_strand_id
1 'polypeptide(L)'
;MDDWYRLRKITPEKLALARQVLEEVRRGADAYRALRRHPLPGGGYLGKDVLVAAYRRLVESGEWQADEALLARIRMKPVRSLSGVTTVTVLTKPHPCPGNCIFCPTDERMPKSYLVDEPGAARAFQNRFDPFAQVKSRLDSYVAVGHPVDKIELLVLGGSWTAYPRPYQEEFIRRCFDALNGTTSATLAEAHQQNETTASRNVGLVIETRPDAISVERLAWFRDLGVTKVQMGAQSLDDRILAANRRGHTAADTLRAVALLRAAGFKIVLHWMPNLLGATLESDRQDFARLWQGFCPDEIKIYPTQLMQSADLYGCWERGEYQPYTMDALIQLIADLKPTIPPYCRVNRVIRDIPSHHVVAGNRRTSLRQDVLAELERRGQACRCIRCREIRDQAVQPADLRLDDFTYPAAGAEEHFLQYTTPDDRLAGYLRLSLPNPDSSTCVTDVLTDLQGAALVREVHIYGQSLAVGAGQAGAAQHTGLGTALIQHAAGLARAHGYRRLAVIAAVGTRRYYQSRGFQPGERYMVMEL
;
A
#
# COMPACT_ATOMS: atom_id res chain seq x y z
N MET A 1 24.69 5.68 9.86
CA MET A 1 24.23 5.54 8.47
C MET A 1 25.37 5.61 7.46
N ASP A 2 26.40 6.38 7.73
CA ASP A 2 27.61 6.49 6.88
C ASP A 2 28.37 5.19 6.68
N ASP A 3 28.35 4.26 7.65
CA ASP A 3 29.11 3.01 7.56
C ASP A 3 28.51 2.03 6.53
N TRP A 4 27.20 2.00 6.34
CA TRP A 4 26.59 1.09 5.35
C TRP A 4 26.94 1.50 3.92
N TYR A 5 27.07 2.78 3.63
CA TYR A 5 27.56 3.29 2.34
C TYR A 5 29.08 3.22 2.23
N ARG A 6 29.82 3.39 3.32
CA ARG A 6 31.31 3.30 3.35
C ARG A 6 31.80 1.86 3.18
N LEU A 7 31.08 0.86 3.72
CA LEU A 7 31.39 -0.57 3.52
C LEU A 7 31.24 -1.04 2.06
N ARG A 8 30.63 -0.24 1.17
CA ARG A 8 30.42 -0.51 -0.24
C ARG A 8 31.28 0.34 -1.17
N LYS A 9 32.50 0.70 -0.75
CA LYS A 9 33.47 1.25 -1.71
C LYS A 9 33.65 0.26 -2.84
N ILE A 10 33.18 0.64 -4.05
CA ILE A 10 33.44 -0.13 -5.25
C ILE A 10 34.91 0.06 -5.55
N THR A 11 35.72 -0.96 -5.28
CA THR A 11 37.13 -0.97 -5.68
C THR A 11 37.24 -1.06 -7.21
N PRO A 12 38.36 -0.63 -7.80
CA PRO A 12 38.58 -0.76 -9.23
C PRO A 12 38.35 -2.20 -9.74
N GLU A 13 38.76 -3.21 -8.98
CA GLU A 13 38.57 -4.63 -9.33
C GLU A 13 37.10 -5.02 -9.36
N LYS A 14 36.32 -4.58 -8.35
CA LYS A 14 34.86 -4.79 -8.30
C LYS A 14 34.15 -4.06 -9.43
N LEU A 15 34.60 -2.87 -9.81
CA LEU A 15 34.05 -2.12 -10.93
C LEU A 15 34.32 -2.84 -12.26
N ALA A 16 35.56 -3.33 -12.47
CA ALA A 16 35.90 -4.08 -13.66
C ALA A 16 35.07 -5.38 -13.79
N LEU A 17 34.90 -6.12 -12.68
CA LEU A 17 34.08 -7.32 -12.65
C LEU A 17 32.59 -7.00 -12.87
N ALA A 18 32.09 -5.94 -12.25
CA ALA A 18 30.70 -5.50 -12.44
C ALA A 18 30.43 -5.10 -13.89
N ARG A 19 31.41 -4.45 -14.57
CA ARG A 19 31.31 -4.10 -15.98
C ARG A 19 31.14 -5.35 -16.87
N GLN A 20 31.92 -6.40 -16.65
CA GLN A 20 31.79 -7.66 -17.40
C GLN A 20 30.38 -8.26 -17.22
N VAL A 21 29.90 -8.34 -15.98
CA VAL A 21 28.53 -8.81 -15.69
C VAL A 21 27.48 -7.94 -16.38
N LEU A 22 27.63 -6.62 -16.32
CA LEU A 22 26.70 -5.66 -16.94
C LEU A 22 26.67 -5.80 -18.46
N GLU A 23 27.82 -6.02 -19.11
CA GLU A 23 27.92 -6.27 -20.57
C GLU A 23 27.18 -7.56 -20.97
N GLU A 24 27.32 -8.64 -20.19
CA GLU A 24 26.54 -9.87 -20.43
C GLU A 24 25.03 -9.64 -20.26
N VAL A 25 24.65 -8.95 -19.21
CA VAL A 25 23.24 -8.62 -18.98
C VAL A 25 22.71 -7.74 -20.11
N ARG A 26 23.47 -6.76 -20.60
CA ARG A 26 23.11 -5.91 -21.74
C ARG A 26 22.87 -6.72 -23.02
N ARG A 27 23.68 -7.78 -23.25
CA ARG A 27 23.51 -8.72 -24.38
C ARG A 27 22.36 -9.72 -24.20
N GLY A 28 21.61 -9.68 -23.11
CA GLY A 28 20.43 -10.52 -22.89
C GLY A 28 20.57 -11.57 -21.79
N ALA A 29 21.73 -11.73 -21.14
CA ALA A 29 21.89 -12.70 -20.07
C ALA A 29 21.04 -12.36 -18.84
N ASP A 30 20.56 -13.37 -18.12
CA ASP A 30 19.96 -13.20 -16.79
C ASP A 30 21.00 -12.70 -15.78
N ALA A 31 20.65 -11.70 -14.98
CA ALA A 31 21.58 -11.05 -14.07
C ALA A 31 22.16 -11.99 -12.99
N TYR A 32 21.39 -12.96 -12.49
CA TYR A 32 21.90 -13.93 -11.51
C TYR A 32 22.81 -14.96 -12.16
N ARG A 33 22.52 -15.39 -13.40
CA ARG A 33 23.39 -16.29 -14.15
C ARG A 33 24.70 -15.61 -14.52
N ALA A 34 24.66 -14.34 -14.95
CA ALA A 34 25.85 -13.55 -15.24
C ALA A 34 26.72 -13.38 -13.98
N LEU A 35 26.13 -13.00 -12.83
CA LEU A 35 26.84 -12.89 -11.55
C LEU A 35 27.57 -14.19 -11.16
N ARG A 36 26.95 -15.36 -11.36
CA ARG A 36 27.55 -16.65 -11.02
C ARG A 36 28.73 -17.04 -11.90
N ARG A 37 28.81 -16.51 -13.11
CA ARG A 37 29.97 -16.75 -14.01
C ARG A 37 31.19 -15.92 -13.64
N HIS A 38 30.99 -14.85 -12.82
CA HIS A 38 32.05 -13.93 -12.43
C HIS A 38 32.18 -13.90 -10.88
N PRO A 39 32.76 -14.94 -10.27
CA PRO A 39 32.97 -14.96 -8.81
C PRO A 39 34.04 -13.93 -8.41
N LEU A 40 33.96 -13.47 -7.16
CA LEU A 40 34.99 -12.62 -6.58
C LEU A 40 36.29 -13.39 -6.31
N PRO A 41 37.49 -12.74 -6.44
CA PRO A 41 38.78 -13.33 -6.10
C PRO A 41 38.82 -13.78 -4.67
N GLY A 42 38.39 -14.32 -3.96
CA GLY A 42 38.29 -14.75 -2.54
C GLY A 42 37.00 -15.49 -2.23
N GLY A 43 36.22 -15.79 -3.25
CA GLY A 43 34.94 -16.48 -3.13
C GLY A 43 33.74 -15.55 -2.99
N GLY A 44 32.55 -16.09 -3.29
CA GLY A 44 31.31 -15.31 -3.32
C GLY A 44 31.08 -14.55 -4.64
N TYR A 45 30.06 -13.70 -4.67
CA TYR A 45 29.62 -12.98 -5.87
C TYR A 45 29.34 -11.51 -5.54
N LEU A 46 29.38 -10.66 -6.56
CA LEU A 46 28.90 -9.27 -6.44
C LEU A 46 27.39 -9.24 -6.10
N GLY A 47 26.98 -8.32 -5.25
CA GLY A 47 25.58 -8.03 -5.03
C GLY A 47 24.97 -7.22 -6.19
N LYS A 48 23.66 -7.36 -6.46
CA LYS A 48 22.96 -6.56 -7.46
C LYS A 48 23.05 -5.04 -7.20
N ASP A 49 23.14 -4.64 -5.94
CA ASP A 49 23.37 -3.24 -5.55
C ASP A 49 24.72 -2.70 -6.05
N VAL A 50 25.77 -3.54 -6.07
CA VAL A 50 27.07 -3.18 -6.65
C VAL A 50 26.95 -3.04 -8.17
N LEU A 51 26.15 -3.90 -8.84
CA LEU A 51 25.87 -3.74 -10.27
C LEU A 51 25.15 -2.41 -10.57
N VAL A 52 24.14 -2.05 -9.78
CA VAL A 52 23.42 -0.77 -9.94
C VAL A 52 24.36 0.42 -9.74
N ALA A 53 25.21 0.37 -8.71
CA ALA A 53 26.17 1.43 -8.44
C ALA A 53 27.24 1.54 -9.54
N ALA A 54 27.73 0.41 -10.06
CA ALA A 54 28.69 0.38 -11.19
C ALA A 54 28.04 0.91 -12.48
N TYR A 55 26.82 0.49 -12.78
CA TYR A 55 26.06 1.01 -13.93
C TYR A 55 25.93 2.54 -13.89
N ARG A 56 25.52 3.09 -12.76
CA ARG A 56 25.40 4.55 -12.59
C ARG A 56 26.71 5.27 -12.78
N ARG A 57 27.78 4.73 -12.21
CA ARG A 57 29.11 5.32 -12.37
C ARG A 57 29.54 5.35 -13.83
N LEU A 58 29.23 4.29 -14.62
CA LEU A 58 29.51 4.25 -16.05
C LEU A 58 28.67 5.25 -16.86
N VAL A 59 27.43 5.51 -16.43
CA VAL A 59 26.57 6.53 -17.04
C VAL A 59 27.04 7.95 -16.66
N GLU A 60 27.34 8.19 -15.38
CA GLU A 60 27.83 9.49 -14.87
C GLU A 60 29.19 9.88 -15.47
N SER A 61 30.07 8.92 -15.74
CA SER A 61 31.35 9.17 -16.44
C SER A 61 31.20 9.42 -17.94
N GLY A 62 29.98 9.24 -18.49
CA GLY A 62 29.73 9.36 -19.93
C GLY A 62 30.19 8.16 -20.76
N GLU A 63 30.73 7.09 -20.13
CA GLU A 63 31.15 5.87 -20.84
C GLU A 63 29.96 5.09 -21.39
N TRP A 64 28.82 5.14 -20.72
CA TRP A 64 27.57 4.50 -21.13
C TRP A 64 26.44 5.51 -21.22
N GLN A 65 25.53 5.31 -22.16
CA GLN A 65 24.25 6.00 -22.18
C GLN A 65 23.29 5.37 -21.16
N ALA A 66 22.38 6.18 -20.60
CA ALA A 66 21.35 5.69 -19.70
C ALA A 66 20.46 4.66 -20.42
N ASP A 67 20.25 3.51 -19.80
CA ASP A 67 19.45 2.39 -20.30
C ASP A 67 18.55 1.87 -19.16
N GLU A 68 17.30 2.31 -19.18
CA GLU A 68 16.29 1.94 -18.16
C GLU A 68 15.93 0.45 -18.23
N ALA A 69 16.01 -0.18 -19.41
CA ALA A 69 15.74 -1.61 -19.55
C ALA A 69 16.83 -2.44 -18.87
N LEU A 70 18.09 -2.05 -19.01
CA LEU A 70 19.20 -2.67 -18.31
C LEU A 70 19.08 -2.47 -16.80
N LEU A 71 18.77 -1.23 -16.34
CA LEU A 71 18.57 -0.93 -14.92
C LEU A 71 17.45 -1.77 -14.31
N ALA A 72 16.35 -1.97 -15.02
CA ALA A 72 15.24 -2.82 -14.58
C ALA A 72 15.67 -4.29 -14.38
N ARG A 73 16.57 -4.82 -15.23
CA ARG A 73 17.07 -6.21 -15.15
C ARG A 73 18.02 -6.45 -13.97
N ILE A 74 18.82 -5.45 -13.60
CA ILE A 74 19.76 -5.55 -12.48
C ILE A 74 19.16 -5.11 -11.15
N ARG A 75 17.97 -4.50 -11.13
CA ARG A 75 17.25 -4.02 -9.94
C ARG A 75 17.11 -5.09 -8.87
N MET A 76 17.31 -4.71 -7.62
CA MET A 76 17.06 -5.58 -6.47
C MET A 76 15.57 -5.69 -6.14
N LYS A 77 15.06 -6.92 -5.98
CA LYS A 77 13.66 -7.19 -5.60
C LYS A 77 12.66 -6.41 -6.48
N PRO A 78 12.65 -6.61 -7.81
CA PRO A 78 11.88 -5.80 -8.77
C PRO A 78 10.38 -5.75 -8.45
N VAL A 79 9.82 -6.77 -7.81
CA VAL A 79 8.41 -6.85 -7.38
C VAL A 79 7.96 -5.63 -6.54
N ARG A 80 8.88 -4.91 -5.88
CA ARG A 80 8.53 -3.77 -5.01
C ARG A 80 8.00 -2.55 -5.75
N SER A 81 8.35 -2.38 -7.01
CA SER A 81 7.92 -1.24 -7.84
C SER A 81 7.25 -1.67 -9.16
N LEU A 82 6.89 -2.96 -9.31
CA LEU A 82 6.20 -3.47 -10.52
C LEU A 82 4.80 -2.86 -10.72
N SER A 83 4.17 -2.38 -9.65
CA SER A 83 2.88 -1.67 -9.74
C SER A 83 3.01 -0.25 -10.30
N GLY A 84 4.23 0.22 -10.59
CA GLY A 84 4.49 1.59 -11.00
C GLY A 84 4.51 2.61 -9.86
N VAL A 85 4.39 2.16 -8.61
CA VAL A 85 4.41 3.01 -7.41
C VAL A 85 5.41 2.47 -6.40
N THR A 86 6.22 3.34 -5.82
CA THR A 86 7.19 3.00 -4.78
C THR A 86 6.65 3.41 -3.41
N THR A 87 6.50 2.45 -2.49
CA THR A 87 5.98 2.71 -1.15
C THR A 87 7.08 3.11 -0.18
N VAL A 88 6.97 4.30 0.41
CA VAL A 88 7.82 4.80 1.49
C VAL A 88 7.05 4.70 2.80
N THR A 89 7.53 3.87 3.72
CA THR A 89 6.94 3.70 5.05
C THR A 89 7.75 4.47 6.08
N VAL A 90 7.06 5.31 6.84
CA VAL A 90 7.57 6.08 7.98
C VAL A 90 6.77 5.75 9.24
N LEU A 91 7.40 5.81 10.41
CA LEU A 91 6.71 5.62 11.69
C LEU A 91 6.77 6.91 12.51
N THR A 92 5.67 7.17 13.22
CA THR A 92 5.58 8.22 14.25
C THR A 92 6.42 7.85 15.48
N LYS A 93 6.76 8.83 16.30
CA LYS A 93 7.40 8.57 17.61
C LYS A 93 6.45 7.80 18.54
N PRO A 94 6.97 7.15 19.60
CA PRO A 94 6.11 6.57 20.63
C PRO A 94 5.08 7.56 21.18
N HIS A 95 3.84 7.09 21.32
CA HIS A 95 2.72 7.86 21.88
C HIS A 95 1.70 6.91 22.50
N PRO A 96 1.01 7.28 23.58
CA PRO A 96 -0.04 6.48 24.19
C PRO A 96 -1.12 6.09 23.19
N CYS A 97 -1.48 4.81 23.18
CA CYS A 97 -2.60 4.31 22.40
C CYS A 97 -3.87 4.34 23.25
N PRO A 98 -5.03 4.79 22.72
CA PRO A 98 -6.30 4.77 23.47
C PRO A 98 -6.86 3.35 23.67
N GLY A 99 -6.28 2.32 23.05
CA GLY A 99 -6.72 0.94 23.15
C GLY A 99 -5.83 0.06 24.03
N ASN A 100 -6.47 -0.92 24.73
CA ASN A 100 -5.82 -1.87 25.62
C ASN A 100 -5.90 -3.32 25.09
N CYS A 101 -5.72 -3.49 23.78
CA CYS A 101 -5.85 -4.80 23.12
C CYS A 101 -4.82 -5.80 23.65
N ILE A 102 -5.30 -6.98 24.11
CA ILE A 102 -4.46 -7.99 24.78
C ILE A 102 -3.41 -8.64 23.84
N PHE A 103 -3.66 -8.63 22.53
CA PHE A 103 -2.74 -9.20 21.53
C PHE A 103 -1.64 -8.22 21.06
N CYS A 104 -1.70 -6.94 21.47
CA CYS A 104 -0.70 -5.95 21.06
C CYS A 104 0.58 -6.07 21.88
N PRO A 105 1.76 -6.31 21.25
CA PRO A 105 3.04 -6.24 21.95
C PRO A 105 3.33 -4.82 22.41
N THR A 106 4.13 -4.73 23.47
CA THR A 106 4.61 -3.47 24.03
C THR A 106 6.14 -3.45 24.00
N ASP A 107 6.68 -2.41 23.38
CA ASP A 107 8.09 -1.99 23.48
C ASP A 107 8.08 -0.49 23.75
N GLU A 108 8.58 -0.06 24.90
CA GLU A 108 8.54 1.34 25.34
C GLU A 108 9.27 2.30 24.40
N ARG A 109 10.21 1.77 23.62
CA ARG A 109 10.99 2.53 22.63
C ARG A 109 10.22 2.79 21.34
N MET A 110 9.07 2.12 21.16
CA MET A 110 8.33 2.07 19.90
C MET A 110 6.87 2.51 20.06
N PRO A 111 6.23 2.99 19.01
CA PRO A 111 4.78 3.14 19.00
C PRO A 111 4.10 1.79 19.33
N LYS A 112 2.96 1.85 20.04
CA LYS A 112 2.21 0.66 20.43
C LYS A 112 1.99 -0.29 19.25
N SER A 113 2.18 -1.58 19.49
CA SER A 113 2.10 -2.66 18.49
C SER A 113 3.35 -2.89 17.64
N TYR A 114 4.38 -2.06 17.72
CA TYR A 114 5.63 -2.24 16.97
C TYR A 114 6.79 -2.66 17.88
N LEU A 115 7.69 -3.49 17.34
CA LEU A 115 8.94 -3.91 17.98
C LEU A 115 10.12 -3.27 17.25
N VAL A 116 11.17 -2.94 17.99
CA VAL A 116 12.30 -2.14 17.48
C VAL A 116 13.04 -2.78 16.31
N ASP A 117 13.04 -4.10 16.21
CA ASP A 117 13.73 -4.86 15.16
C ASP A 117 12.83 -5.26 13.96
N GLU A 118 11.54 -4.89 13.97
CA GLU A 118 10.74 -4.96 12.75
C GLU A 118 11.36 -4.04 11.68
N PRO A 119 11.45 -4.45 10.40
CA PRO A 119 12.23 -3.70 9.40
C PRO A 119 11.82 -2.23 9.21
N GLY A 120 10.54 -1.90 9.39
CA GLY A 120 10.03 -0.51 9.34
C GLY A 120 10.40 0.27 10.59
N ALA A 121 10.18 -0.35 11.74
CA ALA A 121 10.44 0.19 13.07
C ALA A 121 11.93 0.45 13.31
N ALA A 122 12.80 -0.50 12.95
CA ALA A 122 14.25 -0.34 13.04
C ALA A 122 14.76 0.89 12.29
N ARG A 123 14.26 1.12 11.05
CA ARG A 123 14.61 2.32 10.28
C ARG A 123 14.13 3.62 10.94
N ALA A 124 12.91 3.62 11.47
CA ALA A 124 12.37 4.78 12.16
C ALA A 124 13.18 5.10 13.43
N PHE A 125 13.49 4.08 14.21
CA PHE A 125 14.33 4.20 15.41
C PHE A 125 15.74 4.73 15.08
N GLN A 126 16.39 4.19 14.04
CA GLN A 126 17.69 4.67 13.55
C GLN A 126 17.65 6.14 13.11
N ASN A 127 16.53 6.60 12.55
CA ASN A 127 16.29 7.99 12.16
C ASN A 127 15.68 8.83 13.29
N ARG A 128 15.64 8.34 14.55
CA ARG A 128 15.08 9.03 15.72
C ARG A 128 13.64 9.52 15.48
N PHE A 129 12.88 8.79 14.69
CA PHE A 129 11.51 9.11 14.26
C PHE A 129 11.37 10.47 13.54
N ASP A 130 12.47 11.09 13.11
CA ASP A 130 12.40 12.29 12.28
C ASP A 130 11.79 11.96 10.90
N PRO A 131 10.66 12.58 10.50
CA PRO A 131 9.97 12.22 9.27
C PRO A 131 10.77 12.56 8.02
N PHE A 132 11.51 13.67 8.00
CA PHE A 132 12.38 14.04 6.88
C PHE A 132 13.49 13.00 6.67
N ALA A 133 14.20 12.66 7.74
CA ALA A 133 15.29 11.69 7.69
C ALA A 133 14.81 10.30 7.26
N GLN A 134 13.65 9.86 7.74
CA GLN A 134 13.05 8.57 7.34
C GLN A 134 12.74 8.52 5.84
N VAL A 135 12.08 9.56 5.30
CA VAL A 135 11.75 9.62 3.88
C VAL A 135 13.03 9.71 3.05
N LYS A 136 13.91 10.65 3.36
CA LYS A 136 15.18 10.87 2.63
C LYS A 136 16.02 9.60 2.57
N SER A 137 16.29 8.97 3.71
CA SER A 137 17.07 7.73 3.76
C SER A 137 16.42 6.59 2.96
N ARG A 138 15.07 6.57 2.92
CA ARG A 138 14.35 5.56 2.16
C ARG A 138 14.42 5.79 0.66
N LEU A 139 14.28 7.04 0.20
CA LEU A 139 14.46 7.41 -1.21
C LEU A 139 15.89 7.07 -1.67
N ASP A 140 16.91 7.48 -0.90
CA ASP A 140 18.31 7.17 -1.21
C ASP A 140 18.56 5.66 -1.33
N SER A 141 17.98 4.88 -0.40
CA SER A 141 18.06 3.41 -0.44
C SER A 141 17.39 2.83 -1.69
N TYR A 142 16.23 3.36 -2.12
CA TYR A 142 15.56 2.90 -3.33
C TYR A 142 16.36 3.24 -4.59
N VAL A 143 16.86 4.47 -4.65
CA VAL A 143 17.74 4.91 -5.72
C VAL A 143 18.98 4.02 -5.78
N ALA A 144 19.65 3.75 -4.65
CA ALA A 144 20.86 2.92 -4.59
C ALA A 144 20.66 1.49 -5.12
N VAL A 145 19.45 0.93 -5.05
CA VAL A 145 19.14 -0.43 -5.51
C VAL A 145 18.34 -0.46 -6.83
N GLY A 146 18.24 0.67 -7.53
CA GLY A 146 17.71 0.76 -8.89
C GLY A 146 16.19 0.92 -9.00
N HIS A 147 15.49 1.26 -7.91
CA HIS A 147 14.05 1.55 -7.99
C HIS A 147 13.76 2.99 -8.41
N PRO A 148 12.68 3.23 -9.18
CA PRO A 148 12.18 4.58 -9.45
C PRO A 148 11.63 5.20 -8.17
N VAL A 149 11.76 6.53 -8.06
CA VAL A 149 11.25 7.32 -6.93
C VAL A 149 10.38 8.50 -7.40
N ASP A 150 9.87 8.43 -8.61
CA ASP A 150 9.03 9.46 -9.23
C ASP A 150 7.58 9.43 -8.73
N LYS A 151 7.07 8.25 -8.33
CA LYS A 151 5.70 8.05 -7.83
C LYS A 151 5.75 7.38 -6.46
N ILE A 152 5.50 8.16 -5.42
CA ILE A 152 5.63 7.72 -4.03
C ILE A 152 4.26 7.58 -3.36
N GLU A 153 3.96 6.36 -2.88
CA GLU A 153 2.92 6.17 -1.87
C GLU A 153 3.56 6.29 -0.49
N LEU A 154 3.20 7.35 0.25
CA LEU A 154 3.69 7.56 1.61
C LEU A 154 2.76 6.86 2.60
N LEU A 155 3.32 5.94 3.39
CA LEU A 155 2.59 5.15 4.39
C LEU A 155 3.05 5.54 5.78
N VAL A 156 2.19 6.24 6.52
CA VAL A 156 2.43 6.65 7.91
C VAL A 156 1.85 5.59 8.83
N LEU A 157 2.73 4.94 9.58
CA LEU A 157 2.43 3.93 10.58
C LEU A 157 2.83 4.43 11.98
N GLY A 158 2.51 3.68 13.02
CA GLY A 158 2.90 4.01 14.39
C GLY A 158 1.74 4.01 15.38
N GLY A 159 0.90 3.00 15.33
CA GLY A 159 -0.27 2.85 16.20
C GLY A 159 -1.48 3.60 15.67
N SER A 160 -2.16 4.37 16.51
CA SER A 160 -3.35 5.13 16.09
C SER A 160 -2.98 6.57 15.73
N TRP A 161 -2.96 6.90 14.44
CA TRP A 161 -2.67 8.26 13.96
C TRP A 161 -3.50 9.35 14.64
N THR A 162 -4.78 9.06 14.86
CA THR A 162 -5.74 10.00 15.44
C THR A 162 -5.51 10.28 16.93
N ALA A 163 -4.62 9.56 17.61
CA ALA A 163 -4.23 9.83 18.98
C ALA A 163 -3.21 10.98 19.10
N TYR A 164 -2.50 11.31 18.04
CA TYR A 164 -1.52 12.39 18.04
C TYR A 164 -2.21 13.76 17.94
N PRO A 165 -1.65 14.81 18.59
CA PRO A 165 -2.14 16.19 18.46
C PRO A 165 -2.07 16.68 17.00
N ARG A 166 -3.06 17.48 16.55
CA ARG A 166 -3.08 18.04 15.18
C ARG A 166 -1.79 18.76 14.77
N PRO A 167 -1.16 19.61 15.63
CA PRO A 167 0.11 20.26 15.25
C PRO A 167 1.22 19.26 14.95
N TYR A 168 1.31 18.16 15.71
CA TYR A 168 2.27 17.10 15.41
C TYR A 168 1.96 16.38 14.08
N GLN A 169 0.69 16.12 13.81
CA GLN A 169 0.28 15.48 12.57
C GLN A 169 0.65 16.35 11.36
N GLU A 170 0.37 17.64 11.41
CA GLU A 170 0.67 18.61 10.36
C GLU A 170 2.17 18.71 10.12
N GLU A 171 2.96 18.94 11.18
CA GLU A 171 4.41 19.04 11.10
C GLU A 171 5.04 17.74 10.56
N PHE A 172 4.57 16.57 11.02
CA PHE A 172 5.05 15.28 10.55
C PHE A 172 4.83 15.11 9.04
N ILE A 173 3.64 15.43 8.55
CA ILE A 173 3.32 15.33 7.12
C ILE A 173 4.10 16.38 6.32
N ARG A 174 4.16 17.64 6.76
CA ARG A 174 4.93 18.69 6.11
C ARG A 174 6.39 18.26 5.92
N ARG A 175 7.03 17.75 6.98
CA ARG A 175 8.42 17.27 6.93
C ARG A 175 8.61 16.07 5.99
N CYS A 176 7.62 15.18 5.86
CA CYS A 176 7.65 14.13 4.85
C CYS A 176 7.63 14.71 3.43
N PHE A 177 6.77 15.70 3.17
CA PHE A 177 6.72 16.37 1.87
C PHE A 177 7.99 17.18 1.60
N ASP A 178 8.57 17.85 2.59
CA ASP A 178 9.86 18.53 2.46
C ASP A 178 10.95 17.58 1.93
N ALA A 179 10.99 16.34 2.46
CA ALA A 179 11.96 15.34 2.00
C ALA A 179 11.68 14.83 0.58
N LEU A 180 10.40 14.72 0.17
CA LEU A 180 10.02 14.39 -1.22
C LEU A 180 10.39 15.52 -2.18
N ASN A 181 10.22 16.78 -1.74
CA ASN A 181 10.51 17.98 -2.53
C ASN A 181 12.00 18.30 -2.61
N GLY A 182 12.78 17.84 -1.64
CA GLY A 182 14.20 18.19 -1.50
C GLY A 182 14.43 19.61 -0.98
N THR A 183 13.40 20.26 -0.42
CA THR A 183 13.43 21.64 0.12
C THR A 183 12.70 21.70 1.46
N THR A 184 12.82 22.83 2.17
CA THR A 184 12.07 23.08 3.40
C THR A 184 10.98 24.12 3.13
N SER A 185 9.75 23.83 3.54
CA SER A 185 8.59 24.69 3.39
C SER A 185 8.20 25.34 4.72
N ALA A 186 7.64 26.54 4.68
CA ALA A 186 7.12 27.22 5.88
C ALA A 186 5.79 26.61 6.34
N THR A 187 4.94 26.18 5.40
CA THR A 187 3.61 25.63 5.68
C THR A 187 3.39 24.31 4.95
N LEU A 188 2.39 23.53 5.41
CA LEU A 188 1.96 22.32 4.71
C LEU A 188 1.40 22.62 3.31
N ALA A 189 0.69 23.73 3.16
CA ALA A 189 0.14 24.17 1.86
C ALA A 189 1.26 24.43 0.84
N GLU A 190 2.34 25.09 1.26
CA GLU A 190 3.52 25.31 0.42
C GLU A 190 4.19 23.99 0.04
N ALA A 191 4.37 23.08 1.01
CA ALA A 191 4.93 21.74 0.77
C ALA A 191 4.09 20.95 -0.25
N HIS A 192 2.77 21.02 -0.17
CA HIS A 192 1.85 20.42 -1.14
C HIS A 192 2.01 21.02 -2.53
N GLN A 193 1.99 22.36 -2.63
CA GLN A 193 2.13 23.06 -3.91
C GLN A 193 3.43 22.68 -4.62
N GLN A 194 4.54 22.63 -3.90
CA GLN A 194 5.83 22.20 -4.45
C GLN A 194 5.77 20.76 -4.95
N ASN A 195 5.08 19.87 -4.23
CA ASN A 195 5.01 18.44 -4.58
C ASN A 195 4.21 18.16 -5.87
N GLU A 196 3.41 19.06 -6.35
CA GLU A 196 2.69 18.90 -7.62
C GLU A 196 3.63 18.81 -8.84
N THR A 197 4.86 19.30 -8.72
CA THR A 197 5.82 19.40 -9.83
C THR A 197 7.19 18.80 -9.58
N THR A 198 7.49 18.42 -8.34
CA THR A 198 8.78 17.83 -7.98
C THR A 198 9.02 16.48 -8.66
N ALA A 199 10.26 16.02 -8.67
CA ALA A 199 10.64 14.73 -9.24
C ALA A 199 10.06 13.53 -8.47
N SER A 200 9.98 13.61 -7.13
CA SER A 200 9.40 12.56 -6.28
C SER A 200 8.00 12.96 -5.80
N ARG A 201 6.98 12.65 -6.61
CA ARG A 201 5.60 13.06 -6.35
C ARG A 201 4.84 12.10 -5.46
N ASN A 202 4.10 12.63 -4.50
CA ASN A 202 3.17 11.84 -3.70
C ASN A 202 1.93 11.46 -4.51
N VAL A 203 1.76 10.18 -4.80
CA VAL A 203 0.60 9.62 -5.52
C VAL A 203 -0.38 8.91 -4.58
N GLY A 204 -0.13 8.93 -3.28
CA GLY A 204 -1.00 8.41 -2.24
C GLY A 204 -0.41 8.66 -0.86
N LEU A 205 -1.24 9.16 0.06
CA LEU A 205 -0.90 9.30 1.48
C LEU A 205 -1.82 8.41 2.30
N VAL A 206 -1.22 7.53 3.09
CA VAL A 206 -1.90 6.48 3.84
C VAL A 206 -1.64 6.68 5.32
N ILE A 207 -2.69 6.65 6.13
CA ILE A 207 -2.62 6.65 7.59
C ILE A 207 -3.24 5.39 8.18
N GLU A 208 -2.85 5.04 9.41
CA GLU A 208 -3.40 3.91 10.16
C GLU A 208 -4.10 4.41 11.43
N THR A 209 -5.34 3.98 11.65
CA THR A 209 -6.13 4.37 12.82
C THR A 209 -7.10 3.28 13.25
N ARG A 210 -7.95 3.61 14.23
CA ARG A 210 -9.02 2.75 14.77
C ARG A 210 -10.36 3.13 14.16
N PRO A 211 -11.33 2.20 13.99
CA PRO A 211 -12.67 2.50 13.49
C PRO A 211 -13.41 3.52 14.34
N ASP A 212 -13.36 3.38 15.68
CA ASP A 212 -14.02 4.26 16.64
C ASP A 212 -13.48 5.71 16.63
N ALA A 213 -12.36 5.93 15.97
CA ALA A 213 -11.75 7.25 15.84
C ALA A 213 -12.16 8.02 14.57
N ILE A 214 -13.02 7.47 13.72
CA ILE A 214 -13.47 8.14 12.50
C ILE A 214 -14.68 9.02 12.79
N SER A 215 -14.58 10.31 12.43
CA SER A 215 -15.67 11.28 12.48
C SER A 215 -15.61 12.21 11.25
N VAL A 216 -16.70 12.93 10.96
CA VAL A 216 -16.80 13.81 9.80
C VAL A 216 -15.73 14.91 9.83
N GLU A 217 -15.52 15.53 10.99
CA GLU A 217 -14.52 16.60 11.18
C GLU A 217 -13.08 16.07 10.92
N ARG A 218 -12.83 14.80 11.27
CA ARG A 218 -11.55 14.16 10.99
C ARG A 218 -11.36 13.85 9.52
N LEU A 219 -12.43 13.58 8.78
CA LEU A 219 -12.32 13.35 7.32
C LEU A 219 -11.83 14.62 6.61
N ALA A 220 -12.37 15.80 6.96
CA ALA A 220 -11.89 17.06 6.42
C ALA A 220 -10.42 17.29 6.77
N TRP A 221 -10.04 17.09 8.04
CA TRP A 221 -8.65 17.18 8.47
C TRP A 221 -7.72 16.22 7.73
N PHE A 222 -8.15 14.98 7.50
CA PHE A 222 -7.36 14.03 6.71
C PHE A 222 -7.16 14.52 5.27
N ARG A 223 -8.18 15.16 4.68
CA ARG A 223 -8.04 15.76 3.35
C ARG A 223 -7.10 16.96 3.36
N ASP A 224 -7.15 17.81 4.39
CA ASP A 224 -6.22 18.93 4.56
C ASP A 224 -4.76 18.44 4.65
N LEU A 225 -4.51 17.31 5.31
CA LEU A 225 -3.22 16.64 5.33
C LEU A 225 -2.83 15.98 4.00
N GLY A 226 -3.74 15.85 3.01
CA GLY A 226 -3.51 15.17 1.74
C GLY A 226 -3.74 13.65 1.77
N VAL A 227 -4.33 13.11 2.83
CA VAL A 227 -4.63 11.66 2.95
C VAL A 227 -5.61 11.22 1.87
N THR A 228 -5.34 10.06 1.26
CA THR A 228 -6.20 9.42 0.25
C THR A 228 -6.60 8.00 0.62
N LYS A 229 -5.94 7.40 1.59
CA LYS A 229 -6.19 6.02 2.02
C LYS A 229 -6.13 5.92 3.54
N VAL A 230 -7.10 5.25 4.14
CA VAL A 230 -7.15 4.99 5.58
C VAL A 230 -7.12 3.49 5.84
N GLN A 231 -6.21 3.06 6.69
CA GLN A 231 -6.12 1.70 7.18
C GLN A 231 -6.73 1.62 8.57
N MET A 232 -7.62 0.67 8.79
CA MET A 232 -8.27 0.47 10.07
C MET A 232 -8.08 -0.95 10.59
N GLY A 233 -7.71 -1.03 11.87
CA GLY A 233 -7.66 -2.30 12.58
C GLY A 233 -9.06 -2.74 12.99
N ALA A 234 -9.86 -3.34 12.10
CA ALA A 234 -11.11 -3.98 12.45
C ALA A 234 -10.84 -5.19 13.36
N GLN A 235 -9.87 -5.99 12.99
CA GLN A 235 -9.36 -7.21 13.61
C GLN A 235 -10.36 -8.38 13.53
N SER A 236 -11.62 -8.19 13.94
CA SER A 236 -12.77 -9.09 13.79
C SER A 236 -14.05 -8.26 13.58
N LEU A 237 -15.10 -8.89 13.11
CA LEU A 237 -16.46 -8.35 13.01
C LEU A 237 -17.44 -9.09 13.95
N ASP A 238 -16.93 -9.92 14.87
CA ASP A 238 -17.66 -10.54 15.96
C ASP A 238 -17.42 -9.76 17.27
N ASP A 239 -18.46 -9.13 17.80
CA ASP A 239 -18.36 -8.28 18.98
C ASP A 239 -17.94 -9.05 20.24
N ARG A 240 -18.24 -10.35 20.33
CA ARG A 240 -17.78 -11.20 21.46
C ARG A 240 -16.26 -11.39 21.40
N ILE A 241 -15.72 -11.63 20.21
CA ILE A 241 -14.28 -11.76 19.97
C ILE A 241 -13.58 -10.41 20.21
N LEU A 242 -14.16 -9.31 19.73
CA LEU A 242 -13.63 -7.96 19.96
C LEU A 242 -13.58 -7.64 21.46
N ALA A 243 -14.65 -7.95 22.21
CA ALA A 243 -14.73 -7.73 23.67
C ALA A 243 -13.73 -8.59 24.43
N ALA A 244 -13.62 -9.90 24.10
CA ALA A 244 -12.64 -10.83 24.71
C ALA A 244 -11.20 -10.34 24.55
N ASN A 245 -10.89 -9.71 23.42
CA ASN A 245 -9.59 -9.13 23.10
C ASN A 245 -9.40 -7.67 23.53
N ARG A 246 -10.31 -7.10 24.32
CA ARG A 246 -10.31 -5.71 24.81
C ARG A 246 -10.13 -4.70 23.70
N ARG A 247 -10.80 -4.92 22.55
CA ARG A 247 -10.60 -4.07 21.38
C ARG A 247 -11.21 -2.66 21.56
N GLY A 248 -12.30 -2.52 22.34
CA GLY A 248 -12.92 -1.25 22.71
C GLY A 248 -13.69 -0.56 21.58
N HIS A 249 -14.04 -1.27 20.51
CA HIS A 249 -15.00 -0.87 19.49
C HIS A 249 -15.79 -2.10 19.01
N THR A 250 -16.87 -1.88 18.30
CA THR A 250 -17.79 -2.89 17.78
C THR A 250 -17.70 -3.04 16.26
N ALA A 251 -18.32 -4.08 15.72
CA ALA A 251 -18.51 -4.23 14.28
C ALA A 251 -19.35 -3.06 13.70
N ALA A 252 -20.33 -2.55 14.46
CA ALA A 252 -21.12 -1.40 14.07
C ALA A 252 -20.26 -0.11 13.95
N ASP A 253 -19.30 0.11 14.85
CA ASP A 253 -18.34 1.21 14.72
C ASP A 253 -17.49 1.08 13.47
N THR A 254 -17.07 -0.14 13.13
CA THR A 254 -16.31 -0.40 11.90
C THR A 254 -17.17 -0.12 10.66
N LEU A 255 -18.44 -0.54 10.65
CA LEU A 255 -19.34 -0.29 9.52
C LEU A 255 -19.60 1.21 9.33
N ARG A 256 -19.87 1.94 10.43
CA ARG A 256 -20.04 3.39 10.42
C ARG A 256 -18.77 4.09 9.86
N ALA A 257 -17.60 3.70 10.33
CA ALA A 257 -16.33 4.27 9.85
C ALA A 257 -16.12 4.01 8.33
N VAL A 258 -16.45 2.81 7.86
CA VAL A 258 -16.39 2.45 6.42
C VAL A 258 -17.36 3.32 5.62
N ALA A 259 -18.60 3.52 6.09
CA ALA A 259 -19.60 4.36 5.42
C ALA A 259 -19.12 5.82 5.29
N LEU A 260 -18.62 6.40 6.38
CA LEU A 260 -18.10 7.78 6.40
C LEU A 260 -16.88 7.94 5.46
N LEU A 261 -15.92 7.03 5.53
CA LEU A 261 -14.73 7.06 4.67
C LEU A 261 -15.09 6.90 3.19
N ARG A 262 -16.06 6.04 2.87
CA ARG A 262 -16.54 5.81 1.51
C ARG A 262 -17.23 7.04 0.96
N ALA A 263 -18.14 7.63 1.73
CA ALA A 263 -18.84 8.86 1.35
C ALA A 263 -17.87 10.04 1.10
N ALA A 264 -16.72 10.06 1.80
CA ALA A 264 -15.63 11.01 1.58
C ALA A 264 -14.61 10.55 0.53
N GLY A 265 -14.81 9.41 -0.12
CA GLY A 265 -13.97 8.92 -1.22
C GLY A 265 -12.65 8.28 -0.83
N PHE A 266 -12.35 8.10 0.44
CA PHE A 266 -11.10 7.45 0.86
C PHE A 266 -11.05 5.99 0.39
N LYS A 267 -9.86 5.55 0.00
CA LYS A 267 -9.57 4.13 -0.14
C LYS A 267 -9.48 3.50 1.25
N ILE A 268 -10.14 2.35 1.43
CA ILE A 268 -10.37 1.73 2.73
C ILE A 268 -9.60 0.41 2.81
N VAL A 269 -8.76 0.29 3.83
CA VAL A 269 -8.04 -0.96 4.14
C VAL A 269 -8.51 -1.47 5.50
N LEU A 270 -8.96 -2.72 5.57
CA LEU A 270 -9.25 -3.36 6.84
C LEU A 270 -8.16 -4.37 7.19
N HIS A 271 -7.73 -4.34 8.45
CA HIS A 271 -6.90 -5.39 9.03
C HIS A 271 -7.82 -6.41 9.68
N TRP A 272 -7.68 -7.66 9.28
CA TRP A 272 -8.41 -8.78 9.84
C TRP A 272 -7.43 -9.79 10.46
N MET A 273 -7.78 -10.31 11.64
CA MET A 273 -6.91 -11.17 12.44
C MET A 273 -7.61 -12.49 12.76
N PRO A 274 -7.32 -13.59 12.07
CA PRO A 274 -7.77 -14.90 12.49
C PRO A 274 -7.05 -15.36 13.76
N ASN A 275 -7.70 -16.25 14.49
CA ASN A 275 -7.20 -16.85 15.72
C ASN A 275 -6.99 -15.83 16.87
N LEU A 276 -7.88 -14.86 17.02
CA LEU A 276 -7.97 -14.06 18.24
C LEU A 276 -8.50 -14.91 19.41
N LEU A 277 -8.31 -14.45 20.65
CA LEU A 277 -8.88 -15.13 21.84
C LEU A 277 -10.39 -15.31 21.67
N GLY A 278 -10.86 -16.54 21.83
CA GLY A 278 -12.27 -16.90 21.66
C GLY A 278 -12.69 -17.26 20.24
N ALA A 279 -11.81 -17.08 19.24
CA ALA A 279 -12.09 -17.47 17.87
C ALA A 279 -11.86 -18.97 17.64
N THR A 280 -12.65 -19.53 16.71
CA THR A 280 -12.49 -20.88 16.16
C THR A 280 -12.34 -20.81 14.65
N LEU A 281 -11.86 -21.88 14.02
CA LEU A 281 -11.75 -21.93 12.55
C LEU A 281 -13.08 -21.62 11.85
N GLU A 282 -14.20 -22.07 12.43
CA GLU A 282 -15.52 -21.83 11.88
C GLU A 282 -15.97 -20.38 12.08
N SER A 283 -15.80 -19.81 13.29
CA SER A 283 -16.12 -18.40 13.52
C SER A 283 -15.26 -17.47 12.67
N ASP A 284 -13.99 -17.80 12.42
CA ASP A 284 -13.11 -17.04 11.54
C ASP A 284 -13.58 -17.08 10.07
N ARG A 285 -14.13 -18.24 9.57
CA ARG A 285 -14.74 -18.30 8.24
C ARG A 285 -15.97 -17.41 8.13
N GLN A 286 -16.86 -17.48 9.10
CA GLN A 286 -18.08 -16.67 9.17
C GLN A 286 -17.77 -15.18 9.27
N ASP A 287 -16.82 -14.81 10.11
CA ASP A 287 -16.36 -13.44 10.30
C ASP A 287 -15.75 -12.86 9.00
N PHE A 288 -14.92 -13.65 8.32
CA PHE A 288 -14.34 -13.24 7.04
C PHE A 288 -15.40 -13.04 5.94
N ALA A 289 -16.42 -13.89 5.91
CA ALA A 289 -17.52 -13.76 4.94
C ALA A 289 -18.30 -12.44 5.14
N ARG A 290 -18.43 -11.97 6.38
CA ARG A 290 -19.09 -10.69 6.71
C ARG A 290 -18.37 -9.47 6.13
N LEU A 291 -17.06 -9.54 5.85
CA LEU A 291 -16.32 -8.45 5.20
C LEU A 291 -16.95 -8.02 3.87
N TRP A 292 -17.62 -8.93 3.18
CA TRP A 292 -18.25 -8.70 1.88
C TRP A 292 -19.73 -8.32 1.96
N GLN A 293 -20.26 -8.18 3.18
CA GLN A 293 -21.65 -7.82 3.47
C GLN A 293 -21.71 -6.41 4.05
N GLY A 294 -21.68 -5.41 3.17
CA GLY A 294 -21.78 -3.99 3.53
C GLY A 294 -20.44 -3.30 3.82
N PHE A 295 -19.45 -3.96 4.43
CA PHE A 295 -18.11 -3.36 4.65
C PHE A 295 -17.36 -3.17 3.33
N CYS A 296 -17.25 -4.19 2.52
CA CYS A 296 -16.69 -4.17 1.19
C CYS A 296 -15.37 -3.37 1.10
N PRO A 297 -14.31 -3.71 1.88
CA PRO A 297 -13.07 -2.95 1.86
C PRO A 297 -12.39 -3.03 0.49
N ASP A 298 -11.71 -1.94 0.11
CA ASP A 298 -10.93 -1.89 -1.13
C ASP A 298 -9.67 -2.77 -1.05
N GLU A 299 -9.11 -2.86 0.15
CA GLU A 299 -7.92 -3.67 0.43
C GLU A 299 -8.06 -4.36 1.79
N ILE A 300 -7.44 -5.52 1.95
CA ILE A 300 -7.33 -6.21 3.24
C ILE A 300 -5.90 -6.61 3.56
N LYS A 301 -5.62 -6.66 4.86
CA LYS A 301 -4.45 -7.31 5.43
C LYS A 301 -4.93 -8.45 6.32
N ILE A 302 -4.50 -9.66 6.04
CA ILE A 302 -4.76 -10.83 6.86
C ILE A 302 -3.56 -11.01 7.79
N TYR A 303 -3.78 -10.80 9.09
CA TYR A 303 -2.74 -10.87 10.12
C TYR A 303 -3.06 -11.96 11.14
N PRO A 304 -2.69 -13.23 10.87
CA PRO A 304 -2.85 -14.27 11.86
C PRO A 304 -2.24 -13.86 13.20
N THR A 305 -2.97 -14.11 14.28
CA THR A 305 -2.52 -13.76 15.63
C THR A 305 -1.22 -14.49 15.95
N GLN A 306 -0.20 -13.72 16.33
CA GLN A 306 1.10 -14.20 16.77
C GLN A 306 1.24 -13.93 18.25
N LEU A 307 1.51 -14.98 19.03
CA LEU A 307 1.68 -14.87 20.47
C LEU A 307 3.08 -14.34 20.79
N MET A 308 3.13 -13.23 21.51
CA MET A 308 4.38 -12.59 21.95
C MET A 308 4.39 -12.44 23.47
N GLN A 309 5.54 -12.64 24.08
CA GLN A 309 5.69 -12.56 25.53
C GLN A 309 5.35 -11.15 26.08
N SER A 310 5.55 -10.11 25.28
CA SER A 310 5.27 -8.70 25.65
C SER A 310 3.79 -8.30 25.47
N ALA A 311 2.88 -9.24 25.17
CA ALA A 311 1.45 -9.01 25.02
C ALA A 311 0.66 -9.69 26.14
N ASP A 312 -0.41 -9.07 26.65
CA ASP A 312 -1.26 -9.63 27.74
C ASP A 312 -1.85 -11.01 27.37
N LEU A 313 -2.03 -11.28 26.05
CA LEU A 313 -2.49 -12.57 25.54
C LEU A 313 -1.57 -13.75 25.98
N TYR A 314 -0.30 -13.45 26.28
CA TYR A 314 0.65 -14.46 26.77
C TYR A 314 0.17 -15.07 28.08
N GLY A 315 -0.33 -14.25 29.01
CA GLY A 315 -0.91 -14.75 30.26
C GLY A 315 -2.16 -15.63 30.07
N CYS A 316 -3.00 -15.34 29.05
CA CYS A 316 -4.12 -16.20 28.70
C CYS A 316 -3.63 -17.58 28.18
N TRP A 317 -2.56 -17.58 27.40
CA TRP A 317 -1.96 -18.81 26.89
C TRP A 317 -1.34 -19.66 28.03
N GLU A 318 -0.62 -19.05 28.98
CA GLU A 318 -0.07 -19.75 30.14
C GLU A 318 -1.14 -20.40 31.01
N ARG A 319 -2.33 -19.81 31.11
CA ARG A 319 -3.49 -20.36 31.83
C ARG A 319 -4.29 -21.38 31.00
N GLY A 320 -3.89 -21.66 29.74
CA GLY A 320 -4.61 -22.58 28.86
C GLY A 320 -5.91 -22.03 28.25
N GLU A 321 -6.17 -20.72 28.40
CA GLU A 321 -7.38 -20.04 27.89
C GLU A 321 -7.29 -19.73 26.38
N TYR A 322 -6.09 -19.73 25.83
CA TYR A 322 -5.81 -19.43 24.42
C TYR A 322 -4.89 -20.50 23.81
N GLN A 323 -5.25 -20.98 22.63
CA GLN A 323 -4.44 -21.93 21.85
C GLN A 323 -4.28 -21.45 20.42
N PRO A 324 -3.04 -21.14 19.96
CA PRO A 324 -2.79 -20.80 18.56
C PRO A 324 -3.12 -21.96 17.61
N TYR A 325 -3.65 -21.64 16.42
CA TYR A 325 -3.86 -22.63 15.37
C TYR A 325 -2.53 -23.25 14.94
N THR A 326 -2.56 -24.53 14.58
CA THR A 326 -1.43 -25.16 13.90
C THR A 326 -1.18 -24.49 12.55
N MET A 327 0.05 -24.61 12.04
CA MET A 327 0.38 -24.04 10.72
C MET A 327 -0.49 -24.63 9.61
N ASP A 328 -0.77 -25.94 9.66
CA ASP A 328 -1.60 -26.61 8.66
C ASP A 328 -3.04 -26.10 8.73
N ALA A 329 -3.63 -25.99 9.92
CA ALA A 329 -4.97 -25.44 10.09
C ALA A 329 -5.06 -23.98 9.57
N LEU A 330 -4.03 -23.18 9.81
CA LEU A 330 -3.97 -21.79 9.33
C LEU A 330 -3.85 -21.72 7.81
N ILE A 331 -3.01 -22.56 7.18
CA ILE A 331 -2.88 -22.64 5.72
C ILE A 331 -4.21 -23.07 5.11
N GLN A 332 -4.85 -24.11 5.66
CA GLN A 332 -6.15 -24.58 5.18
C GLN A 332 -7.22 -23.48 5.29
N LEU A 333 -7.33 -22.83 6.46
CA LEU A 333 -8.25 -21.72 6.66
C LEU A 333 -8.06 -20.62 5.60
N ILE A 334 -6.83 -20.12 5.43
CA ILE A 334 -6.59 -19.02 4.49
C ILE A 334 -6.80 -19.47 3.03
N ALA A 335 -6.49 -20.74 2.71
CA ALA A 335 -6.78 -21.31 1.40
C ALA A 335 -8.30 -21.42 1.12
N ASP A 336 -9.12 -21.75 2.13
CA ASP A 336 -10.59 -21.71 2.02
C ASP A 336 -11.10 -20.29 1.75
N LEU A 337 -10.52 -19.29 2.41
CA LEU A 337 -10.99 -17.90 2.36
C LEU A 337 -10.57 -17.16 1.08
N LYS A 338 -9.37 -17.43 0.54
CA LYS A 338 -8.86 -16.66 -0.59
C LYS A 338 -9.70 -16.72 -1.89
N PRO A 339 -10.34 -17.83 -2.27
CA PRO A 339 -11.22 -17.86 -3.43
C PRO A 339 -12.50 -17.03 -3.25
N THR A 340 -12.94 -16.75 -2.01
CA THR A 340 -14.16 -15.96 -1.73
C THR A 340 -13.93 -14.46 -1.83
N ILE A 341 -12.67 -14.01 -1.95
CA ILE A 341 -12.34 -12.58 -2.03
C ILE A 341 -12.80 -11.99 -3.36
N PRO A 342 -13.64 -10.95 -3.34
CA PRO A 342 -14.14 -10.31 -4.56
C PRO A 342 -13.01 -9.73 -5.45
N PRO A 343 -13.23 -9.64 -6.78
CA PRO A 343 -12.23 -9.18 -7.74
C PRO A 343 -11.83 -7.72 -7.54
N TYR A 344 -12.65 -6.91 -6.88
CA TYR A 344 -12.35 -5.51 -6.57
C TYR A 344 -11.44 -5.36 -5.34
N CYS A 345 -11.26 -6.38 -4.52
CA CYS A 345 -10.46 -6.27 -3.30
C CYS A 345 -9.01 -6.69 -3.53
N ARG A 346 -8.07 -5.97 -2.88
CA ARG A 346 -6.64 -6.29 -2.90
C ARG A 346 -6.19 -6.92 -1.58
N VAL A 347 -5.56 -8.08 -1.61
CA VAL A 347 -4.88 -8.65 -0.44
C VAL A 347 -3.46 -8.12 -0.37
N ASN A 348 -3.22 -7.13 0.49
CA ASN A 348 -1.91 -6.50 0.64
C ASN A 348 -0.89 -7.42 1.30
N ARG A 349 -1.27 -8.01 2.43
CA ARG A 349 -0.44 -8.89 3.24
C ARG A 349 -1.23 -10.09 3.77
N VAL A 350 -0.50 -11.18 4.03
CA VAL A 350 -1.04 -12.40 4.67
C VAL A 350 -0.30 -12.69 5.98
N ILE A 351 0.69 -11.89 6.30
CA ILE A 351 1.44 -11.94 7.58
C ILE A 351 1.84 -10.52 8.00
N ARG A 352 2.23 -10.38 9.26
CA ARG A 352 2.99 -9.24 9.77
C ARG A 352 4.48 -9.58 9.81
N ASP A 353 5.35 -8.61 9.53
CA ASP A 353 6.82 -8.79 9.48
C ASP A 353 7.44 -8.76 10.89
N ILE A 354 6.91 -9.57 11.82
CA ILE A 354 7.49 -9.74 13.16
C ILE A 354 8.61 -10.77 13.08
N PRO A 355 9.82 -10.46 13.57
CA PRO A 355 10.92 -11.43 13.63
C PRO A 355 10.52 -12.66 14.44
N SER A 356 10.85 -13.87 13.94
CA SER A 356 10.37 -15.14 14.48
C SER A 356 10.79 -15.42 15.93
N HIS A 357 11.89 -14.81 16.39
CA HIS A 357 12.37 -14.96 17.77
C HIS A 357 11.48 -14.27 18.82
N HIS A 358 10.63 -13.31 18.42
CA HIS A 358 9.62 -12.71 19.29
C HIS A 358 8.33 -13.56 19.39
N VAL A 359 8.13 -14.49 18.45
CA VAL A 359 6.89 -15.28 18.39
C VAL A 359 7.05 -16.54 19.24
N VAL A 360 6.34 -16.59 20.36
CA VAL A 360 6.30 -17.75 21.25
C VAL A 360 5.53 -18.89 20.60
N ALA A 361 4.35 -18.60 20.06
CA ALA A 361 3.48 -19.57 19.39
C ALA A 361 2.66 -18.90 18.27
N GLY A 362 2.10 -19.71 17.36
CA GLY A 362 1.43 -19.24 16.15
C GLY A 362 2.36 -19.19 14.95
N ASN A 363 2.03 -18.35 13.96
CA ASN A 363 2.79 -18.31 12.72
C ASN A 363 4.19 -17.70 12.90
N ARG A 364 5.24 -18.50 12.64
CA ARG A 364 6.65 -18.07 12.59
C ARG A 364 7.21 -17.98 11.18
N ARG A 365 6.46 -18.43 10.15
CA ARG A 365 6.93 -18.47 8.77
C ARG A 365 6.66 -17.15 8.06
N THR A 366 7.68 -16.62 7.40
CA THR A 366 7.56 -15.46 6.51
C THR A 366 6.99 -15.84 5.14
N SER A 367 6.94 -17.14 4.80
CA SER A 367 6.48 -17.71 3.53
C SER A 367 4.99 -18.06 3.50
N LEU A 368 4.20 -17.79 4.55
CA LEU A 368 2.79 -18.22 4.64
C LEU A 368 1.97 -17.93 3.38
N ARG A 369 2.20 -16.78 2.71
CA ARG A 369 1.51 -16.48 1.44
C ARG A 369 1.84 -17.50 0.35
N GLN A 370 3.10 -17.92 0.24
CA GLN A 370 3.55 -18.90 -0.74
C GLN A 370 2.97 -20.28 -0.41
N ASP A 371 2.97 -20.65 0.87
CA ASP A 371 2.43 -21.93 1.34
C ASP A 371 0.91 -22.01 1.01
N VAL A 372 0.16 -20.93 1.23
CA VAL A 372 -1.26 -20.82 0.86
C VAL A 372 -1.48 -20.86 -0.65
N LEU A 373 -0.61 -20.24 -1.44
CA LEU A 373 -0.73 -20.29 -2.90
C LEU A 373 -0.46 -21.69 -3.45
N ALA A 374 0.55 -22.40 -2.91
CA ALA A 374 0.82 -23.80 -3.25
C ALA A 374 -0.35 -24.71 -2.89
N GLU A 375 -1.01 -24.47 -1.74
CA GLU A 375 -2.19 -25.23 -1.34
C GLU A 375 -3.39 -24.98 -2.28
N LEU A 376 -3.61 -23.74 -2.72
CA LEU A 376 -4.64 -23.41 -3.71
C LEU A 376 -4.37 -24.10 -5.05
N GLU A 377 -3.13 -24.11 -5.51
CA GLU A 377 -2.71 -24.80 -6.72
C GLU A 377 -2.96 -26.31 -6.62
N ARG A 378 -2.60 -26.94 -5.49
CA ARG A 378 -2.88 -28.35 -5.21
C ARG A 378 -4.38 -28.69 -5.26
N ARG A 379 -5.24 -27.73 -4.85
CA ARG A 379 -6.71 -27.87 -4.89
C ARG A 379 -7.33 -27.55 -6.25
N GLY A 380 -6.54 -27.08 -7.23
CA GLY A 380 -7.08 -26.57 -8.50
C GLY A 380 -7.91 -25.29 -8.34
N GLN A 381 -7.67 -24.51 -7.27
CA GLN A 381 -8.38 -23.27 -6.95
C GLN A 381 -7.51 -22.04 -7.18
N ALA A 382 -8.13 -20.90 -7.41
CA ALA A 382 -7.43 -19.63 -7.62
C ALA A 382 -8.07 -18.48 -6.81
N CYS A 383 -7.23 -17.55 -6.38
CA CYS A 383 -7.68 -16.31 -5.77
C CYS A 383 -7.84 -15.23 -6.84
N ARG A 384 -9.01 -14.59 -6.90
CA ARG A 384 -9.33 -13.53 -7.86
C ARG A 384 -9.10 -12.11 -7.36
N CYS A 385 -8.43 -11.93 -6.20
CA CYS A 385 -8.11 -10.59 -5.71
C CYS A 385 -7.20 -9.83 -6.70
N ILE A 386 -7.24 -8.50 -6.66
CA ILE A 386 -6.43 -7.61 -7.52
C ILE A 386 -4.97 -8.08 -7.61
N ARG A 387 -4.31 -8.33 -6.45
CA ARG A 387 -2.89 -8.72 -6.42
C ARG A 387 -2.58 -10.03 -7.15
N CYS A 388 -3.51 -10.98 -7.18
CA CYS A 388 -3.32 -12.26 -7.86
C CYS A 388 -3.53 -12.13 -9.37
N ARG A 389 -4.30 -11.13 -9.81
CA ARG A 389 -4.63 -10.88 -11.23
C ARG A 389 -3.75 -9.83 -11.91
N GLU A 390 -2.94 -9.05 -11.18
CA GLU A 390 -2.05 -8.03 -11.79
C GLU A 390 -1.27 -8.60 -12.98
N ILE A 391 -1.23 -7.86 -14.11
CA ILE A 391 -0.45 -8.23 -15.31
C ILE A 391 1.07 -8.22 -15.06
N ARG A 392 1.54 -7.52 -14.02
CA ARG A 392 2.96 -7.38 -13.65
C ARG A 392 3.81 -6.83 -14.80
N ASP A 393 4.73 -7.66 -15.33
CA ASP A 393 5.69 -7.36 -16.39
C ASP A 393 5.24 -7.88 -17.78
N GLN A 394 4.01 -8.41 -17.88
CA GLN A 394 3.48 -8.85 -19.16
C GLN A 394 3.20 -7.65 -20.07
N ALA A 395 3.69 -7.72 -21.30
CA ALA A 395 3.30 -6.77 -22.33
C ALA A 395 1.86 -7.05 -22.78
N VAL A 396 1.05 -6.01 -22.90
CA VAL A 396 -0.33 -6.10 -23.35
C VAL A 396 -0.57 -5.11 -24.48
N GLN A 397 -1.41 -5.50 -25.44
CA GLN A 397 -1.91 -4.59 -26.45
C GLN A 397 -3.26 -4.04 -26.00
N PRO A 398 -3.50 -2.72 -26.08
CA PRO A 398 -4.79 -2.15 -25.69
C PRO A 398 -5.99 -2.77 -26.38
N ALA A 399 -5.83 -3.22 -27.63
CA ALA A 399 -6.88 -3.87 -28.40
C ALA A 399 -7.30 -5.25 -27.86
N ASP A 400 -6.43 -5.90 -27.08
CA ASP A 400 -6.72 -7.21 -26.48
C ASP A 400 -7.41 -7.09 -25.11
N LEU A 401 -7.55 -5.86 -24.60
CA LEU A 401 -8.12 -5.62 -23.29
C LEU A 401 -9.64 -5.44 -23.37
N ARG A 402 -10.34 -6.13 -22.47
CA ARG A 402 -11.78 -5.96 -22.27
C ARG A 402 -12.05 -5.03 -21.10
N LEU A 403 -12.94 -4.06 -21.29
CA LEU A 403 -13.50 -3.25 -20.21
C LEU A 403 -14.69 -3.98 -19.59
N ASP A 404 -14.60 -4.25 -18.29
CA ASP A 404 -15.68 -4.82 -17.48
C ASP A 404 -16.06 -3.86 -16.36
N ASP A 405 -17.32 -3.89 -15.95
CA ASP A 405 -17.84 -3.20 -14.77
C ASP A 405 -18.35 -4.22 -13.76
N PHE A 406 -17.67 -4.29 -12.61
CA PHE A 406 -18.12 -5.10 -11.49
C PHE A 406 -18.82 -4.20 -10.48
N THR A 407 -20.15 -4.22 -10.50
CA THR A 407 -21.01 -3.42 -9.62
C THR A 407 -21.33 -4.16 -8.33
N TYR A 408 -21.30 -3.47 -7.20
CA TYR A 408 -21.64 -4.02 -5.89
C TYR A 408 -22.17 -2.97 -4.92
N PRO A 409 -23.16 -3.33 -4.06
CA PRO A 409 -23.61 -2.45 -3.00
C PRO A 409 -22.57 -2.40 -1.87
N ALA A 410 -22.30 -1.22 -1.37
CA ALA A 410 -21.45 -1.00 -0.21
C ALA A 410 -22.09 0.05 0.70
N ALA A 411 -21.59 0.17 1.94
CA ALA A 411 -22.19 1.07 2.92
C ALA A 411 -22.42 2.49 2.36
N GLY A 412 -23.69 2.83 2.09
CA GLY A 412 -24.12 4.15 1.64
C GLY A 412 -23.87 4.51 0.17
N ALA A 413 -23.46 3.54 -0.68
CA ALA A 413 -23.16 3.81 -2.09
C ALA A 413 -23.35 2.55 -2.95
N GLU A 414 -23.57 2.76 -4.25
CA GLU A 414 -23.31 1.77 -5.28
C GLU A 414 -21.89 1.98 -5.81
N GLU A 415 -21.10 0.92 -5.81
CA GLU A 415 -19.69 0.94 -6.23
C GLU A 415 -19.52 0.26 -7.57
N HIS A 416 -18.79 0.89 -8.48
CA HIS A 416 -18.41 0.36 -9.78
C HIS A 416 -16.89 0.14 -9.81
N PHE A 417 -16.47 -1.09 -9.99
CA PHE A 417 -15.09 -1.46 -10.23
C PHE A 417 -14.86 -1.66 -11.72
N LEU A 418 -14.59 -0.55 -12.40
CA LEU A 418 -14.29 -0.54 -13.84
C LEU A 418 -12.88 -1.10 -14.06
N GLN A 419 -12.74 -2.17 -14.82
CA GLN A 419 -11.47 -2.85 -14.98
C GLN A 419 -11.17 -3.20 -16.43
N TYR A 420 -9.91 -3.03 -16.84
CA TYR A 420 -9.37 -3.58 -18.05
C TYR A 420 -8.69 -4.91 -17.76
N THR A 421 -9.19 -5.99 -18.40
CA THR A 421 -8.66 -7.34 -18.23
C THR A 421 -8.24 -7.93 -19.56
N THR A 422 -7.24 -8.81 -19.53
CA THR A 422 -6.87 -9.69 -20.63
C THR A 422 -7.87 -10.85 -20.75
N PRO A 423 -7.87 -11.61 -21.87
CA PRO A 423 -8.74 -12.80 -22.02
C PRO A 423 -8.56 -13.86 -20.92
N ASP A 424 -7.37 -13.97 -20.32
CA ASP A 424 -7.06 -14.87 -19.20
C ASP A 424 -7.27 -14.24 -17.81
N ASP A 425 -8.11 -13.20 -17.70
CA ASP A 425 -8.50 -12.48 -16.47
C ASP A 425 -7.34 -11.79 -15.75
N ARG A 426 -6.26 -11.38 -16.46
CA ARG A 426 -5.21 -10.53 -15.87
C ARG A 426 -5.64 -9.07 -15.88
N LEU A 427 -5.36 -8.37 -14.78
CA LEU A 427 -5.79 -7.00 -14.56
C LEU A 427 -4.71 -6.02 -15.05
N ALA A 428 -5.02 -5.25 -16.10
CA ALA A 428 -4.15 -4.22 -16.67
C ALA A 428 -4.35 -2.85 -16.03
N GLY A 429 -5.56 -2.55 -15.54
CA GLY A 429 -5.88 -1.31 -14.86
C GLY A 429 -7.31 -1.28 -14.40
N TYR A 430 -7.63 -0.34 -13.50
CA TYR A 430 -8.97 -0.18 -12.96
C TYR A 430 -9.24 1.24 -12.47
N LEU A 431 -10.52 1.54 -12.31
CA LEU A 431 -11.04 2.72 -11.63
C LEU A 431 -12.14 2.28 -10.65
N ARG A 432 -12.17 2.91 -9.49
CA ARG A 432 -13.27 2.80 -8.52
C ARG A 432 -14.12 4.05 -8.62
N LEU A 433 -15.35 3.87 -9.08
CA LEU A 433 -16.38 4.91 -9.06
C LEU A 433 -17.37 4.58 -7.95
N SER A 434 -17.64 5.55 -7.10
CA SER A 434 -18.70 5.49 -6.09
C SER A 434 -19.84 6.39 -6.52
N LEU A 435 -21.05 5.87 -6.47
CA LEU A 435 -22.32 6.59 -6.63
C LEU A 435 -22.99 6.69 -5.25
N PRO A 436 -22.72 7.75 -4.47
CA PRO A 436 -23.24 7.87 -3.11
C PRO A 436 -24.77 7.97 -3.09
N ASN A 437 -25.42 7.22 -2.20
CA ASN A 437 -26.83 7.44 -1.95
C ASN A 437 -27.03 8.81 -1.28
N PRO A 438 -27.84 9.70 -1.87
CA PRO A 438 -28.06 11.07 -1.34
C PRO A 438 -28.44 11.10 0.15
N ASP A 439 -29.31 10.19 0.59
CA ASP A 439 -29.81 10.17 1.97
C ASP A 439 -28.74 9.74 3.00
N SER A 440 -27.74 8.94 2.57
CA SER A 440 -26.71 8.41 3.47
C SER A 440 -25.44 9.25 3.53
N SER A 441 -25.25 10.22 2.63
CA SER A 441 -24.03 11.01 2.49
C SER A 441 -24.11 12.43 3.05
N THR A 442 -25.30 12.91 3.41
CA THR A 442 -25.60 14.30 3.76
C THR A 442 -24.63 14.86 4.82
N CYS A 443 -24.40 14.17 5.93
CA CYS A 443 -23.51 14.66 6.99
C CYS A 443 -22.04 14.83 6.52
N VAL A 444 -21.60 14.09 5.54
CA VAL A 444 -20.24 14.22 4.96
C VAL A 444 -20.18 15.37 3.99
N THR A 445 -21.21 15.53 3.13
CA THR A 445 -21.26 16.59 2.12
C THR A 445 -21.51 17.97 2.71
N ASP A 446 -22.06 18.06 3.92
CA ASP A 446 -22.19 19.33 4.65
C ASP A 446 -20.81 19.91 5.04
N VAL A 447 -19.82 19.06 5.27
CA VAL A 447 -18.45 19.45 5.65
C VAL A 447 -17.50 19.42 4.46
N LEU A 448 -17.68 18.46 3.53
CA LEU A 448 -16.88 18.32 2.32
C LEU A 448 -17.71 18.78 1.09
N THR A 449 -17.88 20.08 0.98
CA THR A 449 -18.80 20.73 0.05
C THR A 449 -18.50 20.44 -1.43
N ASP A 450 -17.26 20.12 -1.78
CA ASP A 450 -16.89 19.67 -3.12
C ASP A 450 -17.66 18.41 -3.56
N LEU A 451 -18.16 17.61 -2.63
CA LEU A 451 -18.85 16.34 -2.88
C LEU A 451 -20.36 16.45 -3.02
N GLN A 452 -20.94 17.66 -2.83
CA GLN A 452 -22.37 17.86 -2.97
C GLN A 452 -22.82 17.55 -4.40
N GLY A 453 -23.72 16.56 -4.55
CA GLY A 453 -24.27 16.14 -5.85
C GLY A 453 -23.25 15.53 -6.80
N ALA A 454 -22.09 15.08 -6.31
CA ALA A 454 -21.03 14.50 -7.10
C ALA A 454 -20.99 12.97 -7.01
N ALA A 455 -20.79 12.30 -8.14
CA ALA A 455 -20.21 10.96 -8.17
C ALA A 455 -18.70 11.05 -7.87
N LEU A 456 -18.08 9.96 -7.42
CA LEU A 456 -16.77 10.04 -6.79
C LEU A 456 -15.78 9.01 -7.33
N VAL A 457 -14.74 9.46 -8.01
CA VAL A 457 -13.59 8.63 -8.36
C VAL A 457 -12.70 8.46 -7.13
N ARG A 458 -12.65 7.24 -6.61
CA ARG A 458 -11.90 6.91 -5.38
C ARG A 458 -10.49 6.40 -5.65
N GLU A 459 -10.24 5.82 -6.80
CA GLU A 459 -8.93 5.33 -7.25
C GLU A 459 -8.90 5.16 -8.76
N VAL A 460 -7.77 5.49 -9.37
CA VAL A 460 -7.40 5.08 -10.74
C VAL A 460 -6.02 4.46 -10.68
N HIS A 461 -5.87 3.24 -11.17
CA HIS A 461 -4.59 2.55 -11.19
C HIS A 461 -4.38 1.77 -12.49
N ILE A 462 -3.28 2.06 -13.18
CA ILE A 462 -2.86 1.31 -14.37
C ILE A 462 -1.58 0.57 -14.04
N TYR A 463 -1.61 -0.76 -14.20
CA TYR A 463 -0.47 -1.63 -13.99
C TYR A 463 0.46 -1.66 -15.21
N GLY A 464 1.68 -2.08 -15.01
CA GLY A 464 2.70 -2.21 -16.04
C GLY A 464 4.05 -1.65 -15.59
N GLN A 465 5.06 -1.74 -16.46
CA GLN A 465 6.36 -1.17 -16.16
C GLN A 465 6.23 0.34 -15.88
N SER A 466 6.84 0.78 -14.78
CA SER A 466 6.88 2.21 -14.43
C SER A 466 7.65 2.96 -15.50
N LEU A 467 6.95 3.78 -16.26
CA LEU A 467 7.56 4.75 -17.17
C LEU A 467 7.63 6.10 -16.47
N ALA A 468 8.70 6.85 -16.70
CA ALA A 468 8.80 8.23 -16.23
C ALA A 468 7.59 9.03 -16.71
N VAL A 469 7.14 9.99 -15.91
CA VAL A 469 5.97 10.81 -16.25
C VAL A 469 6.23 11.59 -17.53
N GLY A 470 5.45 11.30 -18.58
CA GLY A 470 5.60 11.89 -19.91
C GLY A 470 6.37 11.05 -20.94
N ALA A 471 6.97 9.91 -20.54
CA ALA A 471 7.60 8.98 -21.47
C ALA A 471 6.59 7.95 -21.99
N GLY A 472 6.60 7.64 -23.28
CA GLY A 472 5.82 6.58 -23.91
C GLY A 472 6.71 5.40 -24.31
N GLN A 473 6.24 4.17 -24.12
CA GLN A 473 6.90 2.95 -24.61
C GLN A 473 5.85 2.02 -25.19
N ALA A 474 6.06 1.54 -26.41
CA ALA A 474 5.18 0.57 -27.05
C ALA A 474 5.08 -0.72 -26.21
N GLY A 475 3.85 -1.23 -25.99
CA GLY A 475 3.57 -2.43 -25.22
C GLY A 475 3.49 -2.25 -23.70
N ALA A 476 3.74 -1.05 -23.14
CA ALA A 476 3.50 -0.76 -21.73
C ALA A 476 2.07 -0.25 -21.54
N ALA A 477 1.27 -0.90 -20.68
CA ALA A 477 -0.12 -0.47 -20.39
C ALA A 477 -0.18 0.94 -19.78
N GLN A 478 0.86 1.37 -19.06
CA GLN A 478 1.02 2.76 -18.64
C GLN A 478 1.27 3.65 -19.88
N HIS A 479 0.56 4.79 -19.94
CA HIS A 479 0.60 5.78 -21.04
C HIS A 479 -0.07 5.39 -22.37
N THR A 480 -0.82 4.28 -22.43
CA THR A 480 -1.67 3.91 -23.58
C THR A 480 -3.04 4.62 -23.61
N GLY A 481 -3.28 5.56 -22.70
CA GLY A 481 -4.56 6.26 -22.60
C GLY A 481 -5.62 5.54 -21.73
N LEU A 482 -5.36 4.33 -21.22
CA LEU A 482 -6.33 3.55 -20.43
C LEU A 482 -6.88 4.31 -19.22
N GLY A 483 -6.04 5.07 -18.51
CA GLY A 483 -6.50 5.88 -17.38
C GLY A 483 -7.48 6.98 -17.78
N THR A 484 -7.27 7.60 -18.94
CA THR A 484 -8.18 8.60 -19.51
C THR A 484 -9.50 7.95 -19.95
N ALA A 485 -9.43 6.78 -20.61
CA ALA A 485 -10.61 6.04 -21.03
C ALA A 485 -11.47 5.60 -19.84
N LEU A 486 -10.85 5.12 -18.75
CA LEU A 486 -11.57 4.78 -17.50
C LEU A 486 -12.27 6.00 -16.89
N ILE A 487 -11.61 7.17 -16.86
CA ILE A 487 -12.22 8.41 -16.34
C ILE A 487 -13.40 8.84 -17.22
N GLN A 488 -13.27 8.78 -18.55
CA GLN A 488 -14.35 9.10 -19.48
C GLN A 488 -15.55 8.15 -19.31
N HIS A 489 -15.28 6.85 -19.15
CA HIS A 489 -16.33 5.86 -18.90
C HIS A 489 -17.04 6.12 -17.56
N ALA A 490 -16.30 6.39 -16.50
CA ALA A 490 -16.85 6.77 -15.20
C ALA A 490 -17.71 8.05 -15.27
N ALA A 491 -17.27 9.05 -16.03
CA ALA A 491 -18.07 10.27 -16.28
C ALA A 491 -19.38 9.97 -17.02
N GLY A 492 -19.34 9.07 -18.01
CA GLY A 492 -20.53 8.60 -18.72
C GLY A 492 -21.53 7.88 -17.81
N LEU A 493 -21.04 6.98 -16.97
CA LEU A 493 -21.86 6.28 -15.97
C LEU A 493 -22.47 7.25 -14.95
N ALA A 494 -21.69 8.17 -14.42
CA ALA A 494 -22.19 9.18 -13.47
C ALA A 494 -23.32 10.03 -14.09
N ARG A 495 -23.18 10.49 -15.35
CA ARG A 495 -24.26 11.21 -16.07
C ARG A 495 -25.51 10.33 -16.23
N ALA A 496 -25.34 9.08 -16.61
CA ALA A 496 -26.46 8.15 -16.81
C ALA A 496 -27.25 7.93 -15.51
N HIS A 497 -26.58 8.05 -14.34
CA HIS A 497 -27.21 7.97 -13.01
C HIS A 497 -27.66 9.34 -12.48
N GLY A 498 -27.64 10.40 -13.30
CA GLY A 498 -28.18 11.72 -12.95
C GLY A 498 -27.24 12.64 -12.16
N TYR A 499 -25.98 12.26 -11.99
CA TYR A 499 -24.98 13.14 -11.37
C TYR A 499 -24.57 14.24 -12.34
N ARG A 500 -24.39 15.45 -11.81
CA ARG A 500 -23.94 16.62 -12.58
C ARG A 500 -22.46 16.94 -12.39
N ARG A 501 -21.84 16.31 -11.40
CA ARG A 501 -20.44 16.52 -11.03
C ARG A 501 -19.73 15.21 -10.82
N LEU A 502 -18.46 15.17 -11.16
CA LEU A 502 -17.56 14.08 -10.84
C LEU A 502 -16.40 14.64 -10.01
N ALA A 503 -16.29 14.20 -8.76
CA ALA A 503 -15.18 14.54 -7.88
C ALA A 503 -14.13 13.42 -7.88
N VAL A 504 -12.88 13.75 -7.59
CA VAL A 504 -11.81 12.77 -7.38
C VAL A 504 -11.00 13.10 -6.14
N ILE A 505 -10.73 12.09 -5.30
CA ILE A 505 -9.83 12.19 -4.15
C ILE A 505 -8.36 12.18 -4.62
N ALA A 506 -7.93 13.25 -5.28
CA ALA A 506 -6.59 13.35 -5.83
C ALA A 506 -5.53 13.39 -4.71
N ALA A 507 -4.47 12.58 -4.86
CA ALA A 507 -3.25 12.80 -4.10
C ALA A 507 -2.54 14.06 -4.61
N VAL A 508 -1.76 14.73 -3.77
CA VAL A 508 -1.11 16.01 -4.08
C VAL A 508 -0.36 15.97 -5.41
N GLY A 509 0.51 14.98 -5.60
CA GLY A 509 1.32 14.85 -6.82
C GLY A 509 0.56 14.40 -8.06
N THR A 510 -0.76 14.14 -7.95
CA THR A 510 -1.61 13.72 -9.08
C THR A 510 -2.58 14.81 -9.55
N ARG A 511 -2.65 15.98 -8.88
CA ARG A 511 -3.61 17.04 -9.19
C ARG A 511 -3.50 17.50 -10.64
N ARG A 512 -2.28 17.74 -11.16
CA ARG A 512 -2.04 18.13 -12.55
C ARG A 512 -2.47 17.07 -13.58
N TYR A 513 -2.37 15.78 -13.21
CA TYR A 513 -2.89 14.69 -14.04
C TYR A 513 -4.40 14.81 -14.25
N TYR A 514 -5.15 15.16 -13.20
CA TYR A 514 -6.59 15.36 -13.30
C TYR A 514 -6.96 16.69 -13.96
N GLN A 515 -6.19 17.78 -13.72
CA GLN A 515 -6.38 19.05 -14.42
C GLN A 515 -6.30 18.89 -15.94
N SER A 516 -5.32 18.14 -16.44
CA SER A 516 -5.19 17.88 -17.89
C SER A 516 -6.33 17.02 -18.47
N ARG A 517 -7.27 16.55 -17.63
CA ARG A 517 -8.46 15.76 -17.99
C ARG A 517 -9.78 16.48 -17.69
N GLY A 518 -9.71 17.81 -17.49
CA GLY A 518 -10.89 18.65 -17.34
C GLY A 518 -11.35 18.89 -15.89
N PHE A 519 -10.66 18.30 -14.89
CA PHE A 519 -10.97 18.60 -13.50
C PHE A 519 -10.38 19.94 -13.07
N GLN A 520 -11.11 20.66 -12.22
CA GLN A 520 -10.68 21.91 -11.60
C GLN A 520 -10.43 21.70 -10.11
N PRO A 521 -9.52 22.46 -9.49
CA PRO A 521 -9.33 22.43 -8.05
C PRO A 521 -10.60 22.92 -7.32
N GLY A 522 -11.14 22.10 -6.42
CA GLY A 522 -12.07 22.52 -5.37
C GLY A 522 -11.32 22.86 -4.09
N GLU A 523 -12.02 22.87 -2.96
CA GLU A 523 -11.41 23.12 -1.65
C GLU A 523 -10.47 21.98 -1.23
N ARG A 524 -10.91 20.72 -1.38
CA ARG A 524 -10.18 19.50 -0.97
C ARG A 524 -10.12 18.41 -2.03
N TYR A 525 -10.91 18.53 -3.08
CA TYR A 525 -11.02 17.56 -4.17
C TYR A 525 -10.74 18.24 -5.51
N MET A 526 -10.50 17.44 -6.53
CA MET A 526 -10.57 17.91 -7.91
C MET A 526 -11.96 17.59 -8.43
N VAL A 527 -12.62 18.54 -9.10
CA VAL A 527 -14.03 18.43 -9.52
C VAL A 527 -14.16 18.73 -11.00
N MET A 528 -15.03 18.01 -11.69
CA MET A 528 -15.38 18.21 -13.10
C MET A 528 -16.91 18.29 -13.21
N GLU A 529 -17.42 19.30 -13.92
CA GLU A 529 -18.82 19.35 -14.32
C GLU A 529 -19.08 18.31 -15.43
N LEU A 530 -20.20 17.60 -15.35
CA LEU A 530 -20.54 16.47 -16.24
C LEU A 530 -21.48 16.90 -17.38
#